data_a78ea09b835d1139919a5873ac9c733c
#
_entry.id   a78ea09b835d1139919a5873ac9c733c
#
_cell.length_a   1.000
_cell.length_b   1.000
_cell.length_c   1.000
_cell.angle_alpha   90.00
_cell.angle_beta   90.00
_cell.angle_gamma   90.00
#
_symmetry.space_group_name_H-M   'P 1'
#
loop_
_entity.id
_entity.type
_entity.pdbx_description
1 polymer ?
#
loop_
_entity_poly.entity_id
_entity_poly.type
_entity_poly.pdbx_seq_one_letter_code
_entity_poly.pdbx_strand_id
1 'polypeptide(L)'
;MKYFLTVIIVSIFLLQCQTKKEDGQSGQYQVAGSIERLDPSISKIIPKDASLEILASGFSWSEGPLWIPELKALVFSDIPENSVYKWTESDSIQLYLKPSGYTGDTEKEKREPGSNGLILDKENRLILCQHGDRQIGRMKSELNNPLPKYEVVVENYNGLRFNSPNDIVMNSMGEFFFTDPPYGLDEWNIKELDFQGVYKITTGGEVILLIDSLSRPNGIGLSPDEKTLYVAVSDPKGAKYYSYTMDEEGRIVNGKMILDVTNMISKDRKGVPDGLAVHSSGNLFATGPGGVLVISPDGKHLGTILTGQATANCTFNEDESALYITADMHLMRLQL
;
A
#
# COMPACT_ATOMS: atom_id res chain seq x y z
N MET A 1 65.82 -41.29 -37.16
CA MET A 1 64.57 -40.53 -37.19
C MET A 1 64.17 -40.29 -35.75
N LYS A 2 64.40 -39.04 -35.26
CA LYS A 2 64.07 -38.65 -33.87
C LYS A 2 62.79 -37.81 -33.93
N TYR A 3 61.73 -38.30 -33.29
CA TYR A 3 60.48 -37.55 -33.14
C TYR A 3 60.59 -36.65 -31.92
N PHE A 4 60.49 -35.34 -32.09
CA PHE A 4 60.33 -34.34 -31.03
C PHE A 4 58.85 -34.26 -30.71
N LEU A 5 58.48 -34.55 -29.45
CA LEU A 5 57.14 -34.39 -28.92
C LEU A 5 57.08 -33.00 -28.26
N THR A 6 56.38 -32.08 -28.89
CA THR A 6 56.12 -30.76 -28.34
C THR A 6 54.92 -30.81 -27.40
N VAL A 7 55.16 -30.66 -26.10
CA VAL A 7 54.08 -30.58 -25.09
C VAL A 7 53.65 -29.09 -25.01
N ILE A 8 52.40 -28.83 -25.41
CA ILE A 8 51.74 -27.53 -25.22
C ILE A 8 51.13 -27.52 -23.87
N ILE A 9 51.66 -26.72 -22.93
CA ILE A 9 51.08 -26.42 -21.63
C ILE A 9 50.04 -25.31 -21.80
N VAL A 10 48.75 -25.66 -21.74
CA VAL A 10 47.64 -24.70 -21.70
C VAL A 10 47.46 -24.27 -20.25
N SER A 11 47.91 -23.06 -19.94
CA SER A 11 47.68 -22.43 -18.64
C SER A 11 46.24 -21.88 -18.59
N ILE A 12 45.39 -22.57 -17.87
CA ILE A 12 44.01 -22.10 -17.55
C ILE A 12 44.13 -21.07 -16.44
N PHE A 13 44.00 -19.80 -16.80
CA PHE A 13 43.75 -18.75 -15.80
C PHE A 13 42.31 -18.84 -15.29
N LEU A 14 42.14 -19.41 -14.11
CA LEU A 14 40.90 -19.29 -13.34
C LEU A 14 40.84 -17.84 -12.81
N LEU A 15 40.00 -17.00 -13.46
CA LEU A 15 39.56 -15.75 -12.84
C LEU A 15 38.67 -16.11 -11.65
N GLN A 16 39.24 -16.12 -10.46
CA GLN A 16 38.48 -16.02 -9.23
C GLN A 16 37.86 -14.63 -9.14
N CYS A 17 36.57 -14.55 -9.43
CA CYS A 17 35.76 -13.38 -9.08
C CYS A 17 35.66 -13.37 -7.55
N GLN A 18 36.56 -12.64 -6.89
CA GLN A 18 36.40 -12.31 -5.47
C GLN A 18 35.29 -11.28 -5.36
N THR A 19 34.11 -11.72 -4.94
CA THR A 19 33.10 -10.83 -4.40
C THR A 19 33.67 -10.26 -3.10
N LYS A 20 34.13 -9.01 -3.16
CA LYS A 20 34.38 -8.23 -1.95
C LYS A 20 33.06 -8.15 -1.19
N LYS A 21 33.00 -8.77 -0.02
CA LYS A 21 32.09 -8.36 1.04
C LYS A 21 32.51 -6.94 1.42
N GLU A 22 31.74 -5.95 1.06
CA GLU A 22 31.85 -4.61 1.62
C GLU A 22 31.32 -4.69 3.04
N ASP A 23 32.22 -4.54 4.00
CA ASP A 23 31.92 -4.37 5.41
C ASP A 23 31.07 -3.09 5.59
N GLY A 24 29.99 -3.23 6.34
CA GLY A 24 29.14 -2.26 6.99
C GLY A 24 29.50 -0.76 6.88
N GLN A 25 29.26 -0.15 5.73
CA GLN A 25 28.92 1.26 5.66
C GLN A 25 27.40 1.34 5.52
N SER A 26 26.74 2.07 6.41
CA SER A 26 25.37 2.53 6.24
C SER A 26 25.30 3.21 4.88
N GLY A 27 24.88 2.47 3.87
CA GLY A 27 24.79 2.97 2.50
C GLY A 27 23.77 4.09 2.48
N GLN A 28 24.21 5.27 2.10
CA GLN A 28 23.33 6.41 1.90
C GLN A 28 22.37 6.01 0.78
N TYR A 29 21.07 5.90 1.11
CA TYR A 29 20.03 5.60 0.14
C TYR A 29 20.03 6.65 -0.97
N GLN A 30 19.64 6.24 -2.17
CA GLN A 30 19.49 7.19 -3.27
C GLN A 30 18.36 8.18 -2.95
N VAL A 31 18.67 9.47 -2.99
CA VAL A 31 17.66 10.53 -2.86
C VAL A 31 16.93 10.71 -4.18
N ALA A 32 15.61 10.79 -4.14
CA ALA A 32 14.75 11.01 -5.30
C ALA A 32 13.63 11.99 -4.98
N GLY A 33 13.00 12.50 -6.05
CA GLY A 33 11.85 13.37 -5.91
C GLY A 33 12.16 14.74 -5.29
N SER A 34 11.13 15.40 -4.80
CA SER A 34 11.21 16.71 -4.15
C SER A 34 9.94 17.00 -3.34
N ILE A 35 9.95 18.07 -2.53
CA ILE A 35 8.80 18.46 -1.73
C ILE A 35 8.29 19.82 -2.21
N GLU A 36 7.11 19.82 -2.82
CA GLU A 36 6.37 21.02 -3.17
C GLU A 36 5.68 21.56 -1.92
N ARG A 37 5.92 22.82 -1.58
CA ARG A 37 5.37 23.47 -0.38
C ARG A 37 4.44 24.61 -0.82
N LEU A 38 3.13 24.37 -0.73
CA LEU A 38 2.11 25.34 -1.15
C LEU A 38 1.64 26.22 0.02
N ASP A 39 1.75 25.71 1.25
CA ASP A 39 1.40 26.42 2.47
C ASP A 39 2.52 26.31 3.51
N PRO A 40 2.85 27.39 4.24
CA PRO A 40 3.89 27.35 5.27
C PRO A 40 3.64 26.33 6.39
N SER A 41 2.39 25.94 6.66
CA SER A 41 2.03 24.99 7.72
C SER A 41 2.58 23.57 7.46
N ILE A 42 2.85 23.19 6.21
CA ILE A 42 3.50 21.92 5.89
C ILE A 42 4.85 21.74 6.61
N SER A 43 5.57 22.86 6.86
CA SER A 43 6.86 22.82 7.54
C SER A 43 6.78 22.53 9.05
N LYS A 44 5.56 22.41 9.60
CA LYS A 44 5.35 21.91 10.96
C LYS A 44 5.35 20.38 11.03
N ILE A 45 5.18 19.73 9.88
CA ILE A 45 5.08 18.26 9.77
C ILE A 45 6.30 17.72 9.01
N ILE A 46 6.63 18.34 7.87
CA ILE A 46 7.75 17.92 7.03
C ILE A 46 8.90 18.92 7.21
N PRO A 47 10.06 18.52 7.78
CA PRO A 47 11.25 19.35 7.92
C PRO A 47 11.66 19.99 6.58
N LYS A 48 12.27 21.19 6.64
CA LYS A 48 12.65 21.92 5.41
C LYS A 48 13.73 21.20 4.60
N ASP A 49 14.59 20.46 5.27
CA ASP A 49 15.71 19.68 4.75
C ASP A 49 15.35 18.19 4.55
N ALA A 50 14.09 17.81 4.76
CA ALA A 50 13.63 16.44 4.52
C ALA A 50 13.87 16.03 3.07
N SER A 51 14.36 14.82 2.88
CA SER A 51 14.65 14.21 1.58
C SER A 51 13.95 12.86 1.44
N LEU A 52 13.49 12.58 0.23
CA LEU A 52 12.86 11.31 -0.10
C LEU A 52 13.91 10.30 -0.51
N GLU A 53 13.97 9.16 0.15
CA GLU A 53 14.93 8.08 -0.08
C GLU A 53 14.29 6.91 -0.82
N ILE A 54 15.00 6.29 -1.77
CA ILE A 54 14.61 5.00 -2.36
C ILE A 54 15.25 3.90 -1.52
N LEU A 55 14.44 3.15 -0.79
CA LEU A 55 14.89 2.04 0.07
C LEU A 55 15.11 0.76 -0.74
N ALA A 56 14.23 0.51 -1.73
CA ALA A 56 14.30 -0.64 -2.61
C ALA A 56 13.57 -0.40 -3.93
N SER A 57 13.89 -1.22 -4.94
CA SER A 57 13.30 -1.14 -6.29
C SER A 57 13.21 -2.54 -6.91
N GLY A 58 12.40 -2.66 -7.97
CA GLY A 58 12.31 -3.87 -8.78
C GLY A 58 11.00 -4.64 -8.56
N PHE A 59 10.00 -4.01 -7.96
CA PHE A 59 8.65 -4.57 -7.81
C PHE A 59 7.83 -4.36 -9.09
N SER A 60 6.82 -5.19 -9.29
CA SER A 60 5.90 -5.06 -10.42
C SER A 60 4.87 -3.95 -10.17
N TRP A 61 4.30 -3.90 -8.97
CA TRP A 61 3.44 -2.83 -8.46
C TRP A 61 3.38 -2.91 -6.94
N SER A 62 4.12 -2.04 -6.26
CA SER A 62 4.18 -2.02 -4.79
C SER A 62 2.96 -1.30 -4.20
N GLU A 63 2.32 -1.93 -3.17
CA GLU A 63 1.08 -1.49 -2.55
C GLU A 63 1.00 -1.85 -1.06
N GLY A 64 -0.06 -1.37 -0.39
CA GLY A 64 -0.47 -1.76 0.94
C GLY A 64 0.64 -1.78 1.98
N PRO A 65 1.42 -0.70 2.15
CA PRO A 65 2.51 -0.68 3.11
C PRO A 65 1.96 -0.68 4.54
N LEU A 66 2.55 -1.51 5.39
CA LEU A 66 2.21 -1.65 6.80
C LEU A 66 3.48 -1.72 7.65
N TRP A 67 3.61 -0.82 8.62
CA TRP A 67 4.63 -0.94 9.64
C TRP A 67 4.21 -1.96 10.71
N ILE A 68 5.09 -2.90 11.02
CA ILE A 68 4.90 -3.90 12.09
C ILE A 68 5.85 -3.59 13.25
N PRO A 69 5.36 -2.97 14.35
CA PRO A 69 6.22 -2.55 15.47
C PRO A 69 7.01 -3.69 16.10
N GLU A 70 6.37 -4.85 16.30
CA GLU A 70 7.00 -6.05 16.89
C GLU A 70 8.25 -6.51 16.11
N LEU A 71 8.20 -6.43 14.78
CA LEU A 71 9.28 -6.82 13.89
C LEU A 71 10.25 -5.67 13.58
N LYS A 72 9.90 -4.43 13.92
CA LYS A 72 10.56 -3.20 13.47
C LYS A 72 10.78 -3.22 11.96
N ALA A 73 9.74 -3.60 11.24
CA ALA A 73 9.78 -3.85 9.82
C ALA A 73 8.59 -3.22 9.10
N LEU A 74 8.82 -2.85 7.85
CA LEU A 74 7.76 -2.56 6.91
C LEU A 74 7.44 -3.82 6.11
N VAL A 75 6.16 -4.16 5.97
CA VAL A 75 5.69 -5.13 4.98
C VAL A 75 4.84 -4.40 3.94
N PHE A 76 4.82 -4.91 2.72
CA PHE A 76 4.04 -4.33 1.62
C PHE A 76 3.76 -5.38 0.55
N SER A 77 2.66 -5.20 -0.17
CA SER A 77 2.22 -6.07 -1.25
C SER A 77 2.94 -5.75 -2.57
N ASP A 78 3.27 -6.76 -3.35
CA ASP A 78 3.52 -6.68 -4.79
C ASP A 78 2.39 -7.46 -5.47
N ILE A 79 1.37 -6.71 -5.93
CA ILE A 79 0.08 -7.31 -6.30
C ILE A 79 0.22 -8.26 -7.50
N PRO A 80 0.89 -7.88 -8.63
CA PRO A 80 1.02 -8.77 -9.77
C PRO A 80 1.82 -10.04 -9.45
N GLU A 81 2.76 -9.95 -8.50
CA GLU A 81 3.60 -11.07 -8.08
C GLU A 81 2.94 -11.98 -7.05
N ASN A 82 1.72 -11.66 -6.61
CA ASN A 82 1.00 -12.39 -5.55
C ASN A 82 1.85 -12.57 -4.28
N SER A 83 2.55 -11.51 -3.89
CA SER A 83 3.58 -11.56 -2.85
C SER A 83 3.44 -10.42 -1.86
N VAL A 84 3.87 -10.65 -0.63
CA VAL A 84 4.19 -9.61 0.35
C VAL A 84 5.68 -9.66 0.61
N TYR A 85 6.32 -8.51 0.58
CA TYR A 85 7.73 -8.33 0.93
C TYR A 85 7.86 -7.68 2.30
N LYS A 86 9.00 -7.92 2.95
CA LYS A 86 9.40 -7.28 4.21
C LYS A 86 10.69 -6.51 3.98
N TRP A 87 10.74 -5.30 4.49
CA TRP A 87 11.93 -4.47 4.55
C TRP A 87 12.32 -4.16 5.99
N THR A 88 13.61 -4.20 6.29
CA THR A 88 14.20 -3.74 7.54
C THR A 88 15.49 -2.96 7.25
N GLU A 89 15.93 -2.12 8.17
CA GLU A 89 17.23 -1.42 8.03
C GLU A 89 18.42 -2.37 7.93
N SER A 90 18.35 -3.54 8.58
CA SER A 90 19.47 -4.50 8.65
C SER A 90 19.52 -5.44 7.46
N ASP A 91 18.36 -5.91 6.99
CA ASP A 91 18.29 -7.05 6.06
C ASP A 91 17.80 -6.67 4.66
N SER A 92 17.47 -5.36 4.47
CA SER A 92 16.89 -4.88 3.21
C SER A 92 15.59 -5.62 2.86
N ILE A 93 15.41 -6.13 1.63
CA ILE A 93 14.18 -6.77 1.15
C ILE A 93 14.24 -8.28 1.29
N GLN A 94 13.17 -8.85 1.84
CA GLN A 94 12.94 -10.29 1.93
C GLN A 94 11.51 -10.63 1.49
N LEU A 95 11.32 -11.78 0.84
CA LEU A 95 9.98 -12.32 0.61
C LEU A 95 9.37 -12.69 1.97
N TYR A 96 8.16 -12.21 2.25
CA TYR A 96 7.45 -12.43 3.51
C TYR A 96 6.32 -13.44 3.35
N LEU A 97 5.47 -13.30 2.32
CA LEU A 97 4.37 -14.23 1.99
C LEU A 97 4.26 -14.43 0.48
N LYS A 98 4.03 -15.68 0.05
CA LYS A 98 3.62 -16.04 -1.31
C LYS A 98 2.94 -17.43 -1.30
N PRO A 99 1.70 -17.58 -1.79
CA PRO A 99 0.82 -16.53 -2.32
C PRO A 99 0.25 -15.64 -1.22
N SER A 100 -0.10 -14.37 -1.56
CA SER A 100 -0.66 -13.41 -0.61
C SER A 100 -2.15 -13.14 -0.83
N GLY A 101 -2.65 -13.23 -2.06
CA GLY A 101 -4.03 -12.90 -2.43
C GLY A 101 -4.77 -14.07 -3.06
N TYR A 102 -4.32 -14.57 -4.21
CA TYR A 102 -4.91 -15.75 -4.85
C TYR A 102 -4.28 -17.03 -4.33
N THR A 103 -5.08 -17.88 -3.70
CA THR A 103 -4.64 -19.13 -3.09
C THR A 103 -5.06 -20.37 -3.89
N GLY A 104 -5.76 -20.21 -5.02
CA GLY A 104 -6.22 -21.28 -5.87
C GLY A 104 -5.16 -21.82 -6.85
N ASP A 105 -5.62 -22.46 -7.93
CA ASP A 105 -4.76 -23.04 -8.94
C ASP A 105 -3.97 -21.96 -9.69
N THR A 106 -2.64 -22.07 -9.66
CA THR A 106 -1.70 -21.14 -10.30
C THR A 106 -1.65 -21.25 -11.83
N GLU A 107 -2.30 -22.24 -12.44
CA GLU A 107 -2.39 -22.37 -13.91
C GLU A 107 -3.25 -21.27 -14.56
N LYS A 108 -4.07 -20.57 -13.77
CA LYS A 108 -4.86 -19.42 -14.24
C LYS A 108 -4.13 -18.14 -13.92
N GLU A 109 -3.56 -17.53 -14.94
CA GLU A 109 -3.04 -16.18 -14.84
C GLU A 109 -4.17 -15.22 -14.45
N LYS A 110 -3.98 -14.45 -13.38
CA LYS A 110 -4.85 -13.37 -12.95
C LYS A 110 -4.09 -12.05 -13.11
N ARG A 111 -4.82 -10.99 -13.45
CA ARG A 111 -4.24 -9.66 -13.63
C ARG A 111 -3.62 -9.11 -12.35
N GLU A 112 -4.33 -9.21 -11.25
CA GLU A 112 -3.91 -8.72 -9.93
C GLU A 112 -4.21 -9.78 -8.87
N PRO A 113 -3.39 -10.86 -8.81
CA PRO A 113 -3.69 -12.00 -7.94
C PRO A 113 -3.37 -11.74 -6.47
N GLY A 114 -2.51 -10.78 -6.17
CA GLY A 114 -1.96 -10.55 -4.83
C GLY A 114 -2.93 -9.97 -3.83
N SER A 115 -2.44 -9.80 -2.61
CA SER A 115 -3.06 -8.89 -1.64
C SER A 115 -2.80 -7.44 -2.05
N ASN A 116 -3.67 -6.51 -1.59
CA ASN A 116 -3.45 -5.08 -1.67
C ASN A 116 -3.24 -4.51 -0.26
N GLY A 117 -4.23 -3.87 0.35
CA GLY A 117 -4.15 -3.31 1.69
C GLY A 117 -3.83 -4.36 2.76
N LEU A 118 -2.99 -3.99 3.70
CA LEU A 118 -2.54 -4.79 4.84
C LEU A 118 -2.79 -4.02 6.13
N ILE A 119 -3.23 -4.72 7.19
CA ILE A 119 -3.38 -4.13 8.53
C ILE A 119 -3.14 -5.20 9.59
N LEU A 120 -2.84 -4.81 10.83
CA LEU A 120 -2.90 -5.68 12.00
C LEU A 120 -4.26 -5.58 12.68
N ASP A 121 -4.80 -6.71 13.13
CA ASP A 121 -5.95 -6.71 14.03
C ASP A 121 -5.53 -6.45 15.51
N LYS A 122 -6.51 -6.40 16.42
CA LYS A 122 -6.25 -6.13 17.85
C LYS A 122 -5.38 -7.19 18.54
N GLU A 123 -5.28 -8.38 17.99
CA GLU A 123 -4.44 -9.47 18.45
C GLU A 123 -3.10 -9.53 17.72
N ASN A 124 -2.73 -8.46 16.99
CA ASN A 124 -1.51 -8.37 16.17
C ASN A 124 -1.42 -9.47 15.09
N ARG A 125 -2.55 -9.91 14.50
CA ARG A 125 -2.57 -10.82 13.36
C ARG A 125 -2.69 -10.05 12.06
N LEU A 126 -1.98 -10.50 11.03
CA LEU A 126 -2.02 -9.83 9.72
C LEU A 126 -3.34 -10.10 9.02
N ILE A 127 -4.02 -9.01 8.65
CA ILE A 127 -5.23 -8.99 7.80
C ILE A 127 -4.82 -8.49 6.42
N LEU A 128 -5.36 -9.12 5.38
CA LEU A 128 -5.04 -8.82 3.99
C LEU A 128 -6.32 -8.61 3.17
N CYS A 129 -6.34 -7.57 2.37
CA CYS A 129 -7.28 -7.42 1.26
C CYS A 129 -6.81 -8.32 0.11
N GLN A 130 -7.40 -9.50 -0.06
CA GLN A 130 -6.98 -10.50 -1.03
C GLN A 130 -7.73 -10.30 -2.35
N HIS A 131 -7.15 -9.58 -3.31
CA HIS A 131 -7.77 -9.31 -4.63
C HIS A 131 -8.15 -10.62 -5.34
N GLY A 132 -7.19 -11.54 -5.44
CA GLY A 132 -7.37 -12.77 -6.19
C GLY A 132 -8.44 -13.70 -5.63
N ASP A 133 -8.57 -13.79 -4.32
CA ASP A 133 -9.61 -14.59 -3.66
C ASP A 133 -10.89 -13.78 -3.41
N ARG A 134 -10.89 -12.46 -3.64
CA ARG A 134 -12.04 -11.55 -3.49
C ARG A 134 -12.60 -11.56 -2.06
N GLN A 135 -11.70 -11.43 -1.08
CA GLN A 135 -12.04 -11.56 0.35
C GLN A 135 -11.13 -10.70 1.23
N ILE A 136 -11.53 -10.51 2.48
CA ILE A 136 -10.63 -10.13 3.57
C ILE A 136 -10.17 -11.42 4.22
N GLY A 137 -8.85 -11.67 4.17
CA GLY A 137 -8.22 -12.85 4.78
C GLY A 137 -7.43 -12.48 6.02
N ARG A 138 -7.29 -13.42 6.96
CA ARG A 138 -6.42 -13.32 8.13
C ARG A 138 -5.36 -14.39 8.08
N MET A 139 -4.08 -14.00 8.21
CA MET A 139 -2.99 -14.97 8.32
C MET A 139 -3.09 -15.75 9.64
N LYS A 140 -2.98 -17.08 9.56
CA LYS A 140 -3.11 -17.98 10.74
C LYS A 140 -1.81 -18.16 11.52
N SER A 141 -0.67 -17.85 10.90
CA SER A 141 0.65 -18.00 11.51
C SER A 141 1.10 -16.72 12.22
N GLU A 142 2.11 -16.85 13.08
CA GLU A 142 2.76 -15.75 13.76
C GLU A 142 3.48 -14.82 12.77
N LEU A 143 3.58 -13.52 13.11
CA LEU A 143 4.22 -12.50 12.27
C LEU A 143 5.72 -12.78 12.02
N ASN A 144 6.42 -13.36 12.98
CA ASN A 144 7.84 -13.70 12.87
C ASN A 144 8.12 -15.03 12.12
N ASN A 145 7.08 -15.83 11.87
CA ASN A 145 7.14 -17.07 11.10
C ASN A 145 5.96 -17.16 10.13
N PRO A 146 5.88 -16.26 9.13
CA PRO A 146 4.73 -16.13 8.25
C PRO A 146 4.58 -17.39 7.37
N LEU A 147 3.32 -17.84 7.23
CA LEU A 147 2.94 -18.92 6.33
C LEU A 147 1.71 -18.46 5.53
N PRO A 148 1.63 -18.79 4.22
CA PRO A 148 0.50 -18.42 3.38
C PRO A 148 -0.72 -19.32 3.64
N LYS A 149 -1.20 -19.29 4.88
CA LYS A 149 -2.39 -19.99 5.37
C LYS A 149 -3.33 -18.96 5.96
N TYR A 150 -4.50 -18.88 5.40
CA TYR A 150 -5.47 -17.83 5.75
C TYR A 150 -6.75 -18.43 6.30
N GLU A 151 -7.45 -17.67 7.11
CA GLU A 151 -8.86 -17.85 7.40
C GLU A 151 -9.63 -16.68 6.78
N VAL A 152 -10.83 -16.97 6.29
CA VAL A 152 -11.72 -15.95 5.73
C VAL A 152 -12.30 -15.13 6.88
N VAL A 153 -12.11 -13.82 6.85
CA VAL A 153 -12.82 -12.89 7.73
C VAL A 153 -14.18 -12.58 7.13
N VAL A 154 -14.23 -12.15 5.87
CA VAL A 154 -15.43 -11.97 5.08
C VAL A 154 -15.11 -12.14 3.58
N GLU A 155 -16.06 -12.66 2.78
CA GLU A 155 -15.91 -12.91 1.35
C GLU A 155 -17.09 -12.47 0.48
N ASN A 156 -18.19 -12.01 1.13
CA ASN A 156 -19.39 -11.63 0.41
C ASN A 156 -20.21 -10.58 1.17
N TYR A 157 -21.10 -9.90 0.44
CA TYR A 157 -22.13 -9.05 0.95
C TYR A 157 -23.50 -9.54 0.43
N ASN A 158 -24.42 -9.90 1.34
CA ASN A 158 -25.74 -10.44 1.00
C ASN A 158 -25.68 -11.67 0.05
N GLY A 159 -24.67 -12.53 0.20
CA GLY A 159 -24.47 -13.73 -0.61
C GLY A 159 -23.81 -13.51 -1.98
N LEU A 160 -23.51 -12.26 -2.35
CA LEU A 160 -22.76 -11.91 -3.55
C LEU A 160 -21.30 -11.63 -3.20
N ARG A 161 -20.37 -12.17 -3.96
CA ARG A 161 -18.93 -11.99 -3.73
C ARG A 161 -18.54 -10.53 -3.91
N PHE A 162 -17.61 -10.07 -3.07
CA PHE A 162 -16.96 -8.76 -3.26
C PHE A 162 -16.34 -8.63 -4.65
N ASN A 163 -16.13 -7.38 -5.10
CA ASN A 163 -15.40 -7.13 -6.34
C ASN A 163 -13.92 -7.54 -6.18
N SER A 164 -13.17 -6.77 -5.43
CA SER A 164 -11.80 -7.07 -4.99
C SER A 164 -11.43 -6.12 -3.85
N PRO A 165 -11.62 -6.51 -2.58
CA PRO A 165 -11.30 -5.67 -1.44
C PRO A 165 -9.90 -5.07 -1.57
N ASN A 166 -9.79 -3.72 -1.48
CA ASN A 166 -8.60 -2.99 -1.88
C ASN A 166 -7.83 -2.44 -0.70
N ASP A 167 -8.37 -1.48 0.03
CA ASP A 167 -7.71 -0.87 1.18
C ASP A 167 -8.57 -1.00 2.44
N ILE A 168 -7.93 -0.95 3.63
CA ILE A 168 -8.57 -1.30 4.88
C ILE A 168 -8.00 -0.52 6.05
N VAL A 169 -8.88 -0.08 6.96
CA VAL A 169 -8.50 0.55 8.23
C VAL A 169 -9.35 -0.05 9.37
N MET A 170 -8.82 -0.02 10.59
CA MET A 170 -9.50 -0.51 11.79
C MET A 170 -9.69 0.63 12.82
N ASN A 171 -10.85 0.70 13.45
CA ASN A 171 -11.08 1.61 14.57
C ASN A 171 -10.60 1.01 15.91
N SER A 172 -10.61 1.83 16.96
CA SER A 172 -10.21 1.43 18.31
C SER A 172 -11.11 0.33 18.93
N MET A 173 -12.32 0.13 18.40
CA MET A 173 -13.21 -0.95 18.79
C MET A 173 -12.84 -2.30 18.13
N GLY A 174 -12.03 -2.30 17.07
CA GLY A 174 -11.68 -3.50 16.30
C GLY A 174 -12.62 -3.78 15.14
N GLU A 175 -13.41 -2.79 14.72
CA GLU A 175 -14.21 -2.86 13.51
C GLU A 175 -13.35 -2.46 12.31
N PHE A 176 -13.48 -3.17 11.19
CA PHE A 176 -12.77 -2.84 9.96
C PHE A 176 -13.64 -2.03 9.01
N PHE A 177 -13.00 -1.11 8.30
CA PHE A 177 -13.59 -0.36 7.19
C PHE A 177 -12.76 -0.63 5.95
N PHE A 178 -13.39 -0.99 4.82
CA PHE A 178 -12.67 -1.33 3.60
C PHE A 178 -13.39 -0.88 2.34
N THR A 179 -12.63 -0.76 1.26
CA THR A 179 -13.12 -0.40 -0.08
C THR A 179 -13.10 -1.62 -1.00
N ASP A 180 -14.03 -1.66 -1.96
CA ASP A 180 -14.22 -2.82 -2.86
C ASP A 180 -14.38 -2.41 -4.35
N PRO A 181 -13.35 -1.78 -4.95
CA PRO A 181 -13.33 -1.52 -6.38
C PRO A 181 -13.01 -2.80 -7.17
N PRO A 182 -13.20 -2.83 -8.51
CA PRO A 182 -13.04 -4.05 -9.29
C PRO A 182 -11.62 -4.29 -9.84
N TYR A 183 -10.56 -3.72 -9.25
CA TYR A 183 -9.20 -3.77 -9.81
C TYR A 183 -8.63 -5.20 -9.91
N GLY A 184 -8.91 -6.05 -8.91
CA GLY A 184 -8.48 -7.45 -8.87
C GLY A 184 -9.29 -8.40 -9.75
N LEU A 185 -10.29 -7.88 -10.50
CA LEU A 185 -11.03 -8.68 -11.46
C LEU A 185 -10.33 -8.65 -12.82
N ASP A 186 -10.24 -9.81 -13.49
CA ASP A 186 -9.66 -9.92 -14.83
C ASP A 186 -10.46 -9.09 -15.84
N GLU A 187 -11.79 -9.10 -15.69
CA GLU A 187 -12.73 -8.26 -16.44
C GLU A 187 -13.77 -7.67 -15.50
N TRP A 188 -14.03 -6.37 -15.59
CA TRP A 188 -14.97 -5.69 -14.68
C TRP A 188 -16.45 -6.05 -14.89
N ASN A 189 -16.79 -6.70 -16.00
CA ASN A 189 -18.13 -7.21 -16.28
C ASN A 189 -18.49 -8.49 -15.49
N ILE A 190 -17.51 -9.14 -14.83
CA ILE A 190 -17.76 -10.33 -13.99
C ILE A 190 -18.12 -9.98 -12.54
N LYS A 191 -18.33 -8.71 -12.22
CA LYS A 191 -18.84 -8.30 -10.92
C LYS A 191 -20.17 -8.96 -10.61
N GLU A 192 -20.33 -9.43 -9.37
CA GLU A 192 -21.62 -9.90 -8.86
C GLU A 192 -22.42 -8.76 -8.25
N LEU A 193 -21.71 -7.79 -7.62
CA LEU A 193 -22.28 -6.53 -7.12
C LEU A 193 -22.32 -5.50 -8.25
N ASP A 194 -23.42 -4.82 -8.44
CA ASP A 194 -23.61 -3.79 -9.49
C ASP A 194 -23.03 -2.42 -9.12
N PHE A 195 -22.49 -2.29 -7.91
CA PHE A 195 -21.81 -1.11 -7.37
C PHE A 195 -20.37 -1.44 -6.89
N GLN A 196 -19.68 -0.41 -6.39
CA GLN A 196 -18.35 -0.50 -5.79
C GLN A 196 -18.46 0.05 -4.37
N GLY A 197 -18.42 -0.85 -3.40
CA GLY A 197 -18.82 -0.53 -2.04
C GLY A 197 -17.69 0.04 -1.17
N VAL A 198 -18.09 0.80 -0.16
CA VAL A 198 -17.32 1.02 1.07
C VAL A 198 -18.09 0.36 2.19
N TYR A 199 -17.43 -0.48 2.96
CA TYR A 199 -18.07 -1.35 3.94
C TYR A 199 -17.47 -1.20 5.34
N LYS A 200 -18.25 -1.56 6.34
CA LYS A 200 -17.80 -1.83 7.72
C LYS A 200 -18.01 -3.30 8.05
N ILE A 201 -17.02 -3.90 8.71
CA ILE A 201 -17.13 -5.22 9.35
C ILE A 201 -17.19 -4.98 10.86
N THR A 202 -18.28 -5.35 11.49
CA THR A 202 -18.41 -5.24 12.94
C THR A 202 -17.56 -6.28 13.66
N THR A 203 -17.31 -6.11 14.96
CA THR A 203 -16.60 -7.12 15.77
C THR A 203 -17.33 -8.47 15.83
N GLY A 204 -18.62 -8.49 15.52
CA GLY A 204 -19.43 -9.71 15.38
C GLY A 204 -19.32 -10.38 14.00
N GLY A 205 -18.58 -9.78 13.05
CA GLY A 205 -18.43 -10.30 11.69
C GLY A 205 -19.55 -9.91 10.73
N GLU A 206 -20.48 -9.03 11.13
CA GLU A 206 -21.50 -8.50 10.22
C GLU A 206 -20.89 -7.51 9.25
N VAL A 207 -21.24 -7.62 7.95
CA VAL A 207 -20.83 -6.69 6.89
C VAL A 207 -21.94 -5.67 6.65
N ILE A 208 -21.62 -4.39 6.83
CA ILE A 208 -22.54 -3.27 6.64
C ILE A 208 -22.04 -2.44 5.47
N LEU A 209 -22.89 -2.22 4.47
CA LEU A 209 -22.63 -1.31 3.36
C LEU A 209 -22.78 0.13 3.85
N LEU A 210 -21.74 0.93 3.72
CA LEU A 210 -21.74 2.35 4.11
C LEU A 210 -21.98 3.28 2.92
N ILE A 211 -21.34 3.00 1.77
CA ILE A 211 -21.40 3.85 0.58
C ILE A 211 -21.38 2.95 -0.66
N ASP A 212 -22.28 3.18 -1.62
CA ASP A 212 -22.42 2.44 -2.88
C ASP A 212 -22.36 3.34 -4.15
N SER A 213 -22.21 4.65 -3.93
CA SER A 213 -22.33 5.66 -4.98
C SER A 213 -21.01 6.15 -5.56
N LEU A 214 -19.87 5.67 -5.06
CA LEU A 214 -18.54 6.06 -5.52
C LEU A 214 -18.08 5.22 -6.71
N SER A 215 -17.39 5.88 -7.66
CA SER A 215 -16.66 5.18 -8.71
C SER A 215 -15.22 4.96 -8.25
N ARG A 216 -14.79 3.70 -8.19
CA ARG A 216 -13.43 3.31 -7.80
C ARG A 216 -13.01 3.86 -6.43
N PRO A 217 -13.77 3.61 -5.34
CA PRO A 217 -13.29 3.89 -4.00
C PRO A 217 -12.01 3.09 -3.76
N ASN A 218 -10.97 3.74 -3.21
CA ASN A 218 -9.65 3.14 -3.05
C ASN A 218 -9.15 3.39 -1.63
N GLY A 219 -8.18 4.27 -1.41
CA GLY A 219 -7.63 4.56 -0.11
C GLY A 219 -8.69 4.94 0.92
N ILE A 220 -8.55 4.42 2.13
CA ILE A 220 -9.51 4.62 3.22
C ILE A 220 -8.75 4.92 4.53
N GLY A 221 -9.25 5.85 5.34
CA GLY A 221 -8.64 6.21 6.61
C GLY A 221 -9.62 6.83 7.58
N LEU A 222 -9.31 6.74 8.86
CA LEU A 222 -10.08 7.35 9.95
C LEU A 222 -9.37 8.58 10.50
N SER A 223 -10.15 9.60 10.88
CA SER A 223 -9.61 10.71 11.66
C SER A 223 -9.13 10.22 13.04
N PRO A 224 -8.21 10.95 13.72
CA PRO A 224 -7.71 10.54 15.03
C PRO A 224 -8.78 10.37 16.11
N ASP A 225 -9.91 11.06 15.98
CA ASP A 225 -11.08 10.91 16.85
C ASP A 225 -12.08 9.86 16.37
N GLU A 226 -11.77 9.18 15.25
CA GLU A 226 -12.57 8.12 14.61
C GLU A 226 -14.00 8.54 14.20
N LYS A 227 -14.27 9.84 14.13
CA LYS A 227 -15.60 10.37 13.76
C LYS A 227 -15.72 10.72 12.27
N THR A 228 -14.60 10.69 11.55
CA THR A 228 -14.57 10.97 10.11
C THR A 228 -13.90 9.83 9.38
N LEU A 229 -14.59 9.31 8.37
CA LEU A 229 -14.04 8.35 7.41
C LEU A 229 -13.62 9.12 6.16
N TYR A 230 -12.38 8.97 5.74
CA TYR A 230 -11.85 9.52 4.49
C TYR A 230 -11.80 8.44 3.42
N VAL A 231 -12.17 8.80 2.19
CA VAL A 231 -12.12 7.88 1.04
C VAL A 231 -11.53 8.60 -0.16
N ALA A 232 -10.50 8.00 -0.76
CA ALA A 232 -9.94 8.40 -2.04
C ALA A 232 -10.72 7.74 -3.20
N VAL A 233 -10.93 8.48 -4.28
CA VAL A 233 -11.62 8.02 -5.48
C VAL A 233 -10.68 8.06 -6.67
N SER A 234 -10.31 6.88 -7.19
CA SER A 234 -9.31 6.70 -8.26
C SER A 234 -9.87 6.86 -9.68
N ASP A 235 -11.08 7.38 -9.84
CA ASP A 235 -11.62 7.61 -11.18
C ASP A 235 -10.91 8.79 -11.86
N PRO A 236 -10.15 8.61 -12.94
CA PRO A 236 -9.43 9.71 -13.60
C PRO A 236 -10.34 10.79 -14.19
N LYS A 237 -11.64 10.51 -14.35
CA LYS A 237 -12.65 11.49 -14.76
C LYS A 237 -13.26 12.24 -13.58
N GLY A 238 -12.95 11.85 -12.36
CA GLY A 238 -13.49 12.41 -11.13
C GLY A 238 -12.60 12.06 -9.93
N ALA A 239 -11.30 12.34 -10.07
CA ALA A 239 -10.27 12.08 -9.07
C ALA A 239 -10.44 12.99 -7.85
N LYS A 240 -10.88 12.44 -6.72
CA LYS A 240 -11.36 13.21 -5.57
C LYS A 240 -11.06 12.53 -4.26
N TYR A 241 -11.04 13.33 -3.20
CA TYR A 241 -11.06 12.84 -1.82
C TYR A 241 -12.35 13.29 -1.14
N TYR A 242 -12.93 12.39 -0.36
CA TYR A 242 -14.15 12.62 0.38
C TYR A 242 -13.92 12.45 1.88
N SER A 243 -14.67 13.19 2.69
CA SER A 243 -14.82 12.95 4.12
C SER A 243 -16.28 12.65 4.45
N TYR A 244 -16.49 11.66 5.30
CA TYR A 244 -17.79 11.22 5.75
C TYR A 244 -17.84 11.27 7.27
N THR A 245 -18.75 12.08 7.82
CA THR A 245 -19.00 12.08 9.28
C THR A 245 -19.77 10.83 9.66
N MET A 246 -19.34 10.19 10.73
CA MET A 246 -19.99 9.01 11.29
C MET A 246 -20.65 9.34 12.64
N ASP A 247 -21.74 8.62 12.94
CA ASP A 247 -22.34 8.60 14.28
C ASP A 247 -21.60 7.63 15.22
N GLU A 248 -22.10 7.48 16.46
CA GLU A 248 -21.49 6.60 17.47
C GLU A 248 -21.54 5.11 17.10
N GLU A 249 -22.46 4.71 16.22
CA GLU A 249 -22.57 3.37 15.66
C GLU A 249 -21.73 3.16 14.38
N GLY A 250 -20.99 4.19 13.96
CA GLY A 250 -20.16 4.15 12.74
C GLY A 250 -20.96 4.17 11.44
N ARG A 251 -22.18 4.70 11.44
CA ARG A 251 -23.00 4.91 10.24
C ARG A 251 -22.69 6.29 9.65
N ILE A 252 -22.69 6.38 8.32
CA ILE A 252 -22.49 7.66 7.63
C ILE A 252 -23.73 8.55 7.84
N VAL A 253 -23.52 9.74 8.41
CA VAL A 253 -24.58 10.75 8.61
C VAL A 253 -24.46 11.91 7.64
N ASN A 254 -23.25 12.19 7.13
CA ASN A 254 -23.02 13.23 6.15
C ASN A 254 -21.73 12.94 5.36
N GLY A 255 -21.67 13.39 4.10
CA GLY A 255 -20.49 13.26 3.26
C GLY A 255 -20.24 14.51 2.44
N LYS A 256 -18.98 14.89 2.26
CA LYS A 256 -18.57 16.01 1.42
C LYS A 256 -17.28 15.68 0.66
N MET A 257 -17.16 16.20 -0.56
CA MET A 257 -15.88 16.27 -1.25
C MET A 257 -15.00 17.31 -0.54
N ILE A 258 -13.77 16.93 -0.22
CA ILE A 258 -12.80 17.82 0.43
C ILE A 258 -11.76 18.37 -0.54
N LEU A 259 -11.43 17.59 -1.61
CA LEU A 259 -10.48 18.05 -2.63
C LEU A 259 -10.77 17.35 -3.96
N ASP A 260 -10.83 18.11 -5.06
CA ASP A 260 -10.88 17.62 -6.44
C ASP A 260 -9.50 17.85 -7.08
N VAL A 261 -8.85 16.76 -7.49
CA VAL A 261 -7.53 16.78 -8.12
C VAL A 261 -7.56 16.35 -9.59
N THR A 262 -8.75 16.23 -10.17
CA THR A 262 -8.93 15.77 -11.56
C THR A 262 -8.07 16.57 -12.55
N ASN A 263 -8.02 17.88 -12.37
CA ASN A 263 -7.25 18.78 -13.24
C ASN A 263 -5.74 18.80 -12.93
N MET A 264 -5.29 18.15 -11.87
CA MET A 264 -3.87 18.03 -11.55
C MET A 264 -3.20 16.86 -12.29
N ILE A 265 -3.99 15.91 -12.80
CA ILE A 265 -3.48 14.73 -13.52
C ILE A 265 -2.82 15.17 -14.82
N SER A 266 -1.56 14.83 -15.01
CA SER A 266 -0.77 15.18 -16.20
C SER A 266 0.37 14.19 -16.42
N LYS A 267 1.10 14.33 -17.53
CA LYS A 267 2.30 13.51 -17.78
C LYS A 267 3.40 13.72 -16.73
N ASP A 268 3.50 14.94 -16.18
CA ASP A 268 4.48 15.32 -15.17
C ASP A 268 3.99 15.06 -13.74
N ARG A 269 2.67 14.85 -13.59
CA ARG A 269 2.02 14.48 -12.34
C ARG A 269 1.25 13.19 -12.55
N LYS A 270 2.01 12.08 -12.58
CA LYS A 270 1.46 10.73 -12.71
C LYS A 270 0.62 10.36 -11.47
N GLY A 271 -0.28 9.40 -11.66
CA GLY A 271 -1.11 8.85 -10.59
C GLY A 271 -2.49 9.51 -10.50
N VAL A 272 -3.34 8.85 -9.78
CA VAL A 272 -4.70 9.26 -9.38
C VAL A 272 -4.79 9.09 -7.87
N PRO A 273 -5.82 9.62 -7.18
CA PRO A 273 -6.04 9.27 -5.78
C PRO A 273 -6.04 7.76 -5.58
N ASP A 274 -5.22 7.27 -4.66
CA ASP A 274 -5.02 5.86 -4.39
C ASP A 274 -5.03 5.64 -2.87
N GLY A 275 -4.03 5.03 -2.25
CA GLY A 275 -3.97 4.85 -0.82
C GLY A 275 -3.80 6.16 -0.02
N LEU A 276 -4.08 6.13 1.27
CA LEU A 276 -3.89 7.27 2.15
C LEU A 276 -3.57 6.84 3.60
N ALA A 277 -2.84 7.69 4.31
CA ALA A 277 -2.64 7.60 5.75
C ALA A 277 -3.07 8.91 6.44
N VAL A 278 -3.63 8.79 7.63
CA VAL A 278 -4.02 9.96 8.45
C VAL A 278 -3.03 10.11 9.59
N HIS A 279 -2.32 11.24 9.61
CA HIS A 279 -1.37 11.59 10.66
C HIS A 279 -2.10 11.99 11.96
N SER A 280 -1.47 11.81 13.12
CA SER A 280 -2.05 12.14 14.43
C SER A 280 -2.49 13.61 14.57
N SER A 281 -1.91 14.52 13.78
CA SER A 281 -2.37 15.92 13.68
C SER A 281 -3.69 16.09 12.92
N GLY A 282 -4.25 15.03 12.34
CA GLY A 282 -5.44 15.03 11.49
C GLY A 282 -5.17 15.36 10.02
N ASN A 283 -3.93 15.66 9.62
CA ASN A 283 -3.60 15.86 8.22
C ASN A 283 -3.59 14.53 7.47
N LEU A 284 -4.09 14.53 6.23
CA LEU A 284 -4.04 13.37 5.34
C LEU A 284 -2.75 13.42 4.53
N PHE A 285 -2.10 12.28 4.43
CA PHE A 285 -1.07 11.99 3.47
C PHE A 285 -1.69 11.04 2.44
N ALA A 286 -2.17 11.61 1.34
CA ALA A 286 -3.00 10.91 0.38
C ALA A 286 -2.31 10.86 -0.97
N THR A 287 -2.11 9.65 -1.51
CA THR A 287 -1.46 9.49 -2.80
C THR A 287 -2.35 9.99 -3.93
N GLY A 288 -1.74 10.56 -4.98
CA GLY A 288 -2.47 11.18 -6.06
C GLY A 288 -1.56 11.77 -7.14
N PRO A 289 -2.04 12.75 -7.92
CA PRO A 289 -1.26 13.31 -9.01
C PRO A 289 0.07 13.91 -8.56
N GLY A 290 1.17 13.24 -8.94
CA GLY A 290 2.55 13.65 -8.67
C GLY A 290 3.20 12.98 -7.47
N GLY A 291 2.46 12.32 -6.58
CA GLY A 291 3.05 11.69 -5.39
C GLY A 291 2.10 11.62 -4.20
N VAL A 292 2.55 12.04 -3.02
CA VAL A 292 1.72 12.10 -1.80
C VAL A 292 1.32 13.54 -1.53
N LEU A 293 0.04 13.85 -1.62
CA LEU A 293 -0.53 15.15 -1.27
C LEU A 293 -0.69 15.23 0.25
N VAL A 294 -0.26 16.33 0.84
CA VAL A 294 -0.54 16.65 2.25
C VAL A 294 -1.75 17.56 2.29
N ILE A 295 -2.84 17.08 2.88
CA ILE A 295 -4.14 17.75 2.89
C ILE A 295 -4.55 17.96 4.34
N SER A 296 -4.93 19.19 4.71
CA SER A 296 -5.46 19.47 6.04
C SER A 296 -6.88 18.89 6.22
N PRO A 297 -7.36 18.71 7.45
CA PRO A 297 -8.69 18.14 7.71
C PRO A 297 -9.85 18.92 7.08
N ASP A 298 -9.67 20.20 6.82
CA ASP A 298 -10.64 21.06 6.12
C ASP A 298 -10.55 21.01 4.58
N GLY A 299 -9.58 20.23 4.05
CA GLY A 299 -9.42 19.99 2.62
C GLY A 299 -8.43 20.91 1.92
N LYS A 300 -7.64 21.71 2.65
CA LYS A 300 -6.61 22.56 2.05
C LYS A 300 -5.40 21.73 1.64
N HIS A 301 -4.98 21.81 0.38
CA HIS A 301 -3.75 21.20 -0.12
C HIS A 301 -2.53 22.00 0.37
N LEU A 302 -1.75 21.42 1.28
CA LEU A 302 -0.60 22.08 1.91
C LEU A 302 0.68 21.93 1.10
N GLY A 303 0.78 20.87 0.29
CA GLY A 303 1.93 20.57 -0.56
C GLY A 303 1.92 19.12 -1.02
N THR A 304 2.92 18.74 -1.80
CA THR A 304 3.06 17.40 -2.37
C THR A 304 4.47 16.86 -2.19
N ILE A 305 4.60 15.64 -1.72
CA ILE A 305 5.85 14.86 -1.79
C ILE A 305 5.89 14.26 -3.20
N LEU A 306 6.66 14.89 -4.09
CA LEU A 306 6.76 14.52 -5.49
C LEU A 306 7.70 13.31 -5.63
N THR A 307 7.16 12.14 -5.93
CA THR A 307 7.93 10.89 -6.08
C THR A 307 8.52 10.69 -7.47
N GLY A 308 7.97 11.37 -8.47
CA GLY A 308 8.30 11.15 -9.89
C GLY A 308 7.65 9.89 -10.49
N GLN A 309 6.91 9.13 -9.70
CA GLN A 309 6.24 7.89 -10.09
C GLN A 309 4.72 7.99 -9.85
N ALA A 310 3.97 7.04 -10.41
CA ALA A 310 2.61 6.78 -9.94
C ALA A 310 2.72 6.21 -8.52
N THR A 311 2.13 6.91 -7.56
CA THR A 311 2.27 6.59 -6.14
C THR A 311 1.01 5.89 -5.66
N ALA A 312 1.19 4.69 -5.15
CA ALA A 312 0.08 3.80 -4.82
C ALA A 312 -0.42 4.03 -3.39
N ASN A 313 0.44 3.91 -2.37
CA ASN A 313 -0.01 4.00 -0.99
C ASN A 313 1.10 4.55 -0.07
N CYS A 314 0.77 4.84 1.20
CA CYS A 314 1.75 5.26 2.20
C CYS A 314 1.30 4.89 3.61
N THR A 315 2.26 4.77 4.52
CA THR A 315 2.03 4.50 5.95
C THR A 315 3.12 5.14 6.80
N PHE A 316 2.81 5.43 8.05
CA PHE A 316 3.79 5.88 9.04
C PHE A 316 4.37 4.70 9.81
N ASN A 317 5.56 4.89 10.38
CA ASN A 317 6.02 4.04 11.47
C ASN A 317 5.28 4.40 12.78
N GLU A 318 5.58 3.66 13.84
CA GLU A 318 4.86 3.72 15.11
C GLU A 318 4.85 5.13 15.76
N ASP A 319 5.96 5.88 15.66
CA ASP A 319 6.12 7.20 16.25
C ASP A 319 5.93 8.36 15.25
N GLU A 320 5.46 8.03 14.04
CA GLU A 320 5.27 8.97 12.93
C GLU A 320 6.53 9.78 12.54
N SER A 321 7.72 9.30 12.91
CA SER A 321 8.98 9.93 12.52
C SER A 321 9.39 9.65 11.06
N ALA A 322 8.74 8.70 10.41
CA ALA A 322 8.96 8.34 9.02
C ALA A 322 7.65 8.00 8.29
N LEU A 323 7.56 8.47 7.05
CA LEU A 323 6.53 8.06 6.10
C LEU A 323 7.15 7.10 5.09
N TYR A 324 6.62 5.89 4.99
CA TYR A 324 6.95 4.92 3.94
C TYR A 324 5.95 5.02 2.81
N ILE A 325 6.43 4.95 1.59
CA ILE A 325 5.65 5.21 0.37
C ILE A 325 5.91 4.09 -0.62
N THR A 326 4.85 3.47 -1.12
CA THR A 326 4.90 2.56 -2.26
C THR A 326 4.60 3.35 -3.54
N ALA A 327 5.50 3.27 -4.52
CA ALA A 327 5.42 4.09 -5.72
C ALA A 327 5.91 3.32 -6.95
N ASP A 328 4.97 2.73 -7.71
CA ASP A 328 5.27 1.89 -8.86
C ASP A 328 6.21 0.74 -8.45
N MET A 329 7.41 0.69 -8.98
CA MET A 329 8.41 -0.33 -8.69
C MET A 329 9.26 -0.04 -7.44
N HIS A 330 8.96 1.00 -6.67
CA HIS A 330 9.82 1.48 -5.58
C HIS A 330 9.13 1.40 -4.21
N LEU A 331 9.94 1.11 -3.20
CA LEU A 331 9.67 1.44 -1.81
C LEU A 331 10.51 2.67 -1.45
N MET A 332 9.88 3.71 -0.94
CA MET A 332 10.50 4.97 -0.57
C MET A 332 10.25 5.32 0.90
N ARG A 333 11.08 6.22 1.45
CA ARG A 333 10.93 6.76 2.80
C ARG A 333 11.18 8.26 2.83
N LEU A 334 10.37 8.97 3.60
CA LEU A 334 10.60 10.35 3.99
C LEU A 334 10.74 10.42 5.51
N GLN A 335 11.84 10.95 6.03
CA GLN A 335 11.98 11.27 7.46
C GLN A 335 11.19 12.54 7.78
N LEU A 336 10.42 12.54 8.89
CA LEU A 336 9.53 13.62 9.33
C LEU A 336 10.05 14.31 10.59
#